data_8a59575baeb01eafcd08c9c6e19b4f1c
#
_entry.id   8a59575baeb01eafcd08c9c6e19b4f1c
#
_cell.length_a   1.000
_cell.length_b   1.000
_cell.length_c   1.000
_cell.angle_alpha   90.00
_cell.angle_beta   90.00
_cell.angle_gamma   90.00
#
_symmetry.space_group_name_H-M   'P 1'
#
loop_
_entity.id
_entity.type
_entity.pdbx_description
1 polymer ?
#
loop_
_entity_poly.entity_id
_entity_poly.type
_entity_poly.pdbx_seq_one_letter_code
_entity_poly.pdbx_strand_id
1 'polypeptide(L)'
;MTVTLPDEDHMVLVAEDDMASRTATRLFLQRVGYRVGEAADGPGTLREASLGSYDLVVLDLGLPGLDGEEVLARLRRDSALPVIVLTGRSEESERVRVLNLGADDYVVKPCSLPELDARIRAVLRRGQPTQSTNQIEHDGLVIDRAAHRVMVSGTAIELTPKEFDLLAFLAATPDQVFTREELLEHVWGSTQEWQDPATVTEHIRRLRLKLEPEESSPRWLHTVRGIGYRFSVGADD
;
A
#
# COMPACT_ATOMS: atom_id res chain seq x y z
N MET A 1 7.19 28.46 6.55
CA MET A 1 6.89 27.04 6.27
C MET A 1 5.71 27.03 5.31
N THR A 2 5.95 26.78 4.05
CA THR A 2 4.92 26.73 3.01
C THR A 2 4.20 25.37 3.18
N VAL A 3 2.97 25.40 3.68
CA VAL A 3 2.10 24.21 3.67
C VAL A 3 1.76 23.97 2.21
N THR A 4 2.34 22.95 1.60
CA THR A 4 1.89 22.47 0.29
C THR A 4 0.50 21.90 0.51
N LEU A 5 -0.52 22.62 0.01
CA LEU A 5 -1.90 22.11 -0.01
C LEU A 5 -1.91 20.83 -0.86
N PRO A 6 -2.65 19.80 -0.46
CA PRO A 6 -2.88 18.65 -1.34
C PRO A 6 -3.56 19.15 -2.62
N ASP A 7 -3.31 18.46 -3.73
CA ASP A 7 -4.04 18.71 -4.98
C ASP A 7 -5.55 18.74 -4.68
N GLU A 8 -6.22 19.82 -5.06
CA GLU A 8 -7.57 20.22 -4.58
C GLU A 8 -8.73 19.29 -5.00
N ASP A 9 -8.46 18.04 -5.42
CA ASP A 9 -9.47 17.20 -6.08
C ASP A 9 -9.71 15.82 -5.42
N HIS A 10 -9.02 15.50 -4.31
CA HIS A 10 -9.22 14.18 -3.68
C HIS A 10 -10.48 14.11 -2.85
N MET A 11 -11.25 13.03 -3.07
CA MET A 11 -12.48 12.74 -2.34
C MET A 11 -12.28 11.60 -1.34
N VAL A 12 -12.45 11.89 -0.06
CA VAL A 12 -12.27 10.94 1.05
C VAL A 12 -13.63 10.57 1.65
N LEU A 13 -13.92 9.29 1.78
CA LEU A 13 -15.09 8.79 2.52
C LEU A 13 -14.70 8.57 3.99
N VAL A 14 -15.42 9.20 4.91
CA VAL A 14 -15.28 8.98 6.36
C VAL A 14 -16.41 8.12 6.87
N ALA A 15 -16.10 6.90 7.27
CA ALA A 15 -17.02 5.91 7.84
C ALA A 15 -16.78 5.81 9.36
N GLU A 16 -17.65 6.43 10.15
CA GLU A 16 -17.56 6.55 11.62
C GLU A 16 -18.98 6.66 12.17
N ASP A 17 -19.34 5.89 13.18
CA ASP A 17 -20.67 5.90 13.77
C ASP A 17 -20.90 7.07 14.72
N ASP A 18 -19.87 7.47 15.50
CA ASP A 18 -19.97 8.63 16.37
C ASP A 18 -20.07 9.94 15.59
N MET A 19 -21.19 10.62 15.71
CA MET A 19 -21.50 11.84 14.98
C MET A 19 -20.49 12.97 15.27
N ALA A 20 -19.99 13.07 16.50
CA ALA A 20 -19.05 14.13 16.87
C ALA A 20 -17.67 13.88 16.23
N SER A 21 -17.16 12.67 16.32
CA SER A 21 -15.91 12.22 15.69
C SER A 21 -15.98 12.36 14.17
N ARG A 22 -17.05 11.88 13.54
CA ARG A 22 -17.27 11.98 12.11
C ARG A 22 -17.28 13.43 11.64
N THR A 23 -18.03 14.31 12.33
CA THR A 23 -18.11 15.73 12.00
C THR A 23 -16.76 16.42 12.17
N ALA A 24 -16.04 16.16 13.28
CA ALA A 24 -14.73 16.74 13.52
C ALA A 24 -13.72 16.35 12.41
N THR A 25 -13.70 15.07 12.06
CA THR A 25 -12.84 14.54 11.00
C THR A 25 -13.18 15.18 9.64
N ARG A 26 -14.46 15.24 9.29
CA ARG A 26 -14.91 15.90 8.04
C ARG A 26 -14.48 17.36 7.98
N LEU A 27 -14.79 18.16 9.01
CA LEU A 27 -14.47 19.57 9.02
C LEU A 27 -12.96 19.83 8.93
N PHE A 28 -12.17 19.01 9.60
CA PHE A 28 -10.72 19.11 9.51
C PHE A 28 -10.22 18.76 8.10
N LEU A 29 -10.65 17.65 7.52
CA LEU A 29 -10.22 17.23 6.17
C LEU A 29 -10.66 18.24 5.11
N GLN A 30 -11.86 18.79 5.20
CA GLN A 30 -12.31 19.88 4.31
C GLN A 30 -11.43 21.14 4.45
N ARG A 31 -11.03 21.49 5.66
CA ARG A 31 -10.14 22.62 5.91
C ARG A 31 -8.76 22.48 5.29
N VAL A 32 -8.25 21.24 5.20
CA VAL A 32 -6.94 20.96 4.60
C VAL A 32 -7.02 20.62 3.11
N GLY A 33 -8.22 20.74 2.48
CA GLY A 33 -8.40 20.74 1.02
C GLY A 33 -9.05 19.48 0.44
N TYR A 34 -9.50 18.49 1.26
CA TYR A 34 -10.21 17.32 0.73
C TYR A 34 -11.70 17.58 0.52
N ARG A 35 -12.28 16.92 -0.48
CA ARG A 35 -13.73 16.70 -0.55
C ARG A 35 -14.06 15.49 0.31
N VAL A 36 -15.15 15.58 1.10
CA VAL A 36 -15.45 14.53 2.10
C VAL A 36 -16.89 14.07 1.98
N GLY A 37 -17.07 12.75 1.80
CA GLY A 37 -18.33 12.04 2.01
C GLY A 37 -18.36 11.41 3.40
N GLU A 38 -19.55 11.08 3.87
CA GLU A 38 -19.76 10.53 5.22
C GLU A 38 -20.64 9.27 5.16
N ALA A 39 -20.31 8.29 6.00
CA ALA A 39 -21.17 7.15 6.29
C ALA A 39 -21.19 6.89 7.80
N ALA A 40 -22.36 6.49 8.34
CA ALA A 40 -22.54 6.26 9.78
C ALA A 40 -22.67 4.78 10.14
N ASP A 41 -22.65 3.89 9.13
CA ASP A 41 -22.80 2.45 9.32
C ASP A 41 -22.12 1.67 8.18
N GLY A 42 -21.91 0.37 8.38
CA GLY A 42 -21.24 -0.49 7.40
C GLY A 42 -21.96 -0.58 6.07
N PRO A 43 -23.28 -0.83 6.02
CA PRO A 43 -24.03 -0.83 4.76
C PRO A 43 -23.99 0.50 4.00
N GLY A 44 -24.04 1.62 4.72
CA GLY A 44 -23.88 2.98 4.17
C GLY A 44 -22.51 3.18 3.55
N THR A 45 -21.45 2.71 4.22
CA THR A 45 -20.08 2.78 3.72
C THR A 45 -19.93 2.04 2.38
N LEU A 46 -20.46 0.84 2.28
CA LEU A 46 -20.41 0.06 1.02
C LEU A 46 -21.21 0.73 -0.11
N ARG A 47 -22.40 1.30 0.19
CA ARG A 47 -23.18 2.04 -0.82
C ARG A 47 -22.42 3.25 -1.34
N GLU A 48 -21.89 4.09 -0.43
CA GLU A 48 -21.12 5.28 -0.82
C GLU A 48 -19.89 4.89 -1.65
N ALA A 49 -19.08 3.93 -1.17
CA ALA A 49 -17.92 3.47 -1.88
C ALA A 49 -18.21 2.94 -3.29
N SER A 50 -19.39 2.33 -3.51
CA SER A 50 -19.82 1.80 -4.81
C SER A 50 -20.18 2.88 -5.84
N LEU A 51 -20.41 4.12 -5.41
CA LEU A 51 -20.68 5.26 -6.31
C LEU A 51 -19.44 5.69 -7.13
N GLY A 52 -18.25 5.15 -6.84
CA GLY A 52 -17.05 5.28 -7.65
C GLY A 52 -16.40 6.66 -7.64
N SER A 53 -16.73 7.50 -6.65
CA SER A 53 -16.29 8.90 -6.58
C SER A 53 -15.20 9.15 -5.54
N TYR A 54 -14.77 8.12 -4.80
CA TYR A 54 -13.82 8.27 -3.72
C TYR A 54 -12.43 7.77 -4.09
N ASP A 55 -11.41 8.47 -3.58
CA ASP A 55 -9.99 8.12 -3.74
C ASP A 55 -9.45 7.35 -2.53
N LEU A 56 -10.13 7.45 -1.37
CA LEU A 56 -9.74 6.78 -0.14
C LEU A 56 -10.92 6.67 0.83
N VAL A 57 -10.94 5.59 1.61
CA VAL A 57 -11.86 5.40 2.73
C VAL A 57 -11.09 5.47 4.05
N VAL A 58 -11.56 6.29 4.98
CA VAL A 58 -11.21 6.22 6.39
C VAL A 58 -12.30 5.41 7.08
N LEU A 59 -11.99 4.22 7.57
CA LEU A 59 -12.94 3.22 8.05
C LEU A 59 -12.77 2.94 9.54
N ASP A 60 -13.77 3.26 10.34
CA ASP A 60 -13.85 2.74 11.72
C ASP A 60 -14.26 1.27 11.72
N LEU A 61 -13.63 0.45 12.57
CA LEU A 61 -14.04 -0.94 12.75
C LEU A 61 -15.31 -1.09 13.58
N GLY A 62 -15.62 -0.12 14.44
CA GLY A 62 -16.77 -0.15 15.35
C GLY A 62 -18.12 0.17 14.72
N LEU A 63 -18.29 0.08 13.40
CA LEU A 63 -19.52 0.46 12.72
C LEU A 63 -20.70 -0.44 13.07
N PRO A 64 -21.92 0.14 13.24
CA PRO A 64 -23.14 -0.65 13.40
C PRO A 64 -23.61 -1.28 12.09
N GLY A 65 -24.41 -2.33 12.23
CA GLY A 65 -25.08 -3.03 11.12
C GLY A 65 -24.20 -4.01 10.37
N LEU A 66 -22.97 -3.66 10.07
CA LEU A 66 -21.94 -4.52 9.47
C LEU A 66 -20.60 -4.16 10.06
N ASP A 67 -19.91 -5.15 10.60
CA ASP A 67 -18.56 -4.98 11.20
C ASP A 67 -17.59 -4.38 10.18
N GLY A 68 -16.75 -3.44 10.62
CA GLY A 68 -15.77 -2.78 9.76
C GLY A 68 -14.80 -3.74 9.07
N GLU A 69 -14.44 -4.87 9.67
CA GLU A 69 -13.64 -5.91 9.00
C GLU A 69 -14.37 -6.56 7.83
N GLU A 70 -15.67 -6.83 8.00
CA GLU A 70 -16.50 -7.35 6.90
C GLU A 70 -16.69 -6.30 5.80
N VAL A 71 -16.79 -5.00 6.18
CA VAL A 71 -16.78 -3.89 5.22
C VAL A 71 -15.48 -3.88 4.44
N LEU A 72 -14.33 -3.95 5.11
CA LEU A 72 -13.01 -4.01 4.48
C LEU A 72 -12.88 -5.20 3.54
N ALA A 73 -13.28 -6.40 3.99
CA ALA A 73 -13.22 -7.61 3.17
C ALA A 73 -14.07 -7.51 1.90
N ARG A 74 -15.25 -6.87 1.98
CA ARG A 74 -16.12 -6.63 0.81
C ARG A 74 -15.52 -5.58 -0.11
N LEU A 75 -15.01 -4.46 0.41
CA LEU A 75 -14.32 -3.45 -0.39
C LEU A 75 -13.17 -4.05 -1.18
N ARG A 76 -12.37 -4.92 -0.56
CA ARG A 76 -11.23 -5.58 -1.23
C ARG A 76 -11.61 -6.59 -2.29
N ARG A 77 -12.80 -7.18 -2.21
CA ARG A 77 -13.32 -8.10 -3.23
C ARG A 77 -13.72 -7.36 -4.50
N ASP A 78 -14.27 -6.16 -4.33
CA ASP A 78 -14.97 -5.45 -5.41
C ASP A 78 -14.18 -4.22 -5.92
N SER A 79 -13.14 -3.76 -5.20
CA SER A 79 -12.38 -2.57 -5.57
C SER A 79 -10.95 -2.55 -5.03
N ALA A 80 -10.09 -1.76 -5.68
CA ALA A 80 -8.74 -1.42 -5.21
C ALA A 80 -8.72 -0.08 -4.43
N LEU A 81 -9.88 0.45 -4.02
CA LEU A 81 -10.02 1.71 -3.31
C LEU A 81 -9.20 1.70 -2.01
N PRO A 82 -8.24 2.61 -1.81
CA PRO A 82 -7.43 2.66 -0.60
C PRO A 82 -8.26 2.79 0.67
N VAL A 83 -7.89 2.04 1.72
CA VAL A 83 -8.58 2.05 3.03
C VAL A 83 -7.59 2.24 4.15
N ILE A 84 -7.78 3.31 4.93
CA ILE A 84 -7.12 3.52 6.23
C ILE A 84 -8.11 3.12 7.32
N VAL A 85 -7.73 2.17 8.16
CA VAL A 85 -8.57 1.70 9.25
C VAL A 85 -8.32 2.52 10.51
N LEU A 86 -9.40 2.99 11.15
CA LEU A 86 -9.38 3.54 12.51
C LEU A 86 -9.80 2.45 13.48
N THR A 87 -9.06 2.24 14.56
CA THR A 87 -9.38 1.24 15.58
C THR A 87 -9.09 1.74 16.98
N GLY A 88 -9.99 1.45 17.92
CA GLY A 88 -9.76 1.70 19.36
C GLY A 88 -8.87 0.62 20.01
N ARG A 89 -8.52 -0.43 19.28
CA ARG A 89 -7.77 -1.55 19.79
C ARG A 89 -6.30 -1.43 19.40
N SER A 90 -5.43 -1.49 20.38
CA SER A 90 -3.98 -1.33 20.21
C SER A 90 -3.22 -2.67 20.13
N GLU A 91 -3.93 -3.79 20.17
CA GLU A 91 -3.31 -5.12 20.15
C GLU A 91 -2.64 -5.40 18.78
N GLU A 92 -1.41 -5.86 18.84
CA GLU A 92 -0.60 -6.15 17.66
C GLU A 92 -1.26 -7.21 16.75
N SER A 93 -1.88 -8.21 17.34
CA SER A 93 -2.63 -9.26 16.63
C SER A 93 -3.75 -8.70 15.75
N GLU A 94 -4.44 -7.67 16.20
CA GLU A 94 -5.52 -7.03 15.45
C GLU A 94 -4.99 -6.16 14.31
N ARG A 95 -3.89 -5.46 14.55
CA ARG A 95 -3.18 -4.69 13.51
C ARG A 95 -2.76 -5.59 12.34
N VAL A 96 -2.09 -6.69 12.66
CA VAL A 96 -1.66 -7.69 11.67
C VAL A 96 -2.87 -8.26 10.93
N ARG A 97 -3.97 -8.54 11.63
CA ARG A 97 -5.20 -9.07 11.01
C ARG A 97 -5.79 -8.09 10.01
N VAL A 98 -5.92 -6.81 10.38
CA VAL A 98 -6.50 -5.77 9.52
C VAL A 98 -5.63 -5.52 8.27
N LEU A 99 -4.31 -5.49 8.43
CA LEU A 99 -3.39 -5.36 7.29
C LEU A 99 -3.45 -6.59 6.37
N ASN A 100 -3.57 -7.80 6.95
CA ASN A 100 -3.75 -9.04 6.16
C ASN A 100 -5.10 -9.09 5.43
N LEU A 101 -6.16 -8.45 5.96
CA LEU A 101 -7.43 -8.25 5.27
C LEU A 101 -7.32 -7.23 4.13
N GLY A 102 -6.19 -6.54 4.00
CA GLY A 102 -5.88 -5.65 2.89
C GLY A 102 -6.05 -4.16 3.18
N ALA A 103 -6.07 -3.73 4.44
CA ALA A 103 -5.97 -2.30 4.75
C ALA A 103 -4.61 -1.74 4.26
N ASP A 104 -4.62 -0.53 3.72
CA ASP A 104 -3.40 0.14 3.23
C ASP A 104 -2.61 0.79 4.37
N ASP A 105 -3.31 1.20 5.42
CA ASP A 105 -2.73 1.66 6.69
C ASP A 105 -3.77 1.51 7.82
N TYR A 106 -3.33 1.65 9.06
CA TYR A 106 -4.23 1.70 10.21
C TYR A 106 -3.78 2.79 11.19
N VAL A 107 -4.72 3.29 11.98
CA VAL A 107 -4.50 4.33 12.99
C VAL A 107 -5.22 3.93 14.28
N VAL A 108 -4.49 3.97 15.40
CA VAL A 108 -5.06 3.65 16.71
C VAL A 108 -5.71 4.90 17.31
N LYS A 109 -6.96 4.79 17.73
CA LYS A 109 -7.68 5.84 18.48
C LYS A 109 -7.22 5.86 19.97
N PRO A 110 -7.04 7.04 20.59
CA PRO A 110 -7.24 8.36 20.02
C PRO A 110 -6.07 8.78 19.12
N CYS A 111 -6.38 9.25 17.91
CA CYS A 111 -5.38 9.80 16.99
C CYS A 111 -5.58 11.30 16.80
N SER A 112 -4.51 12.01 16.47
CA SER A 112 -4.63 13.41 16.09
C SER A 112 -5.08 13.53 14.63
N LEU A 113 -5.94 14.50 14.33
CA LEU A 113 -6.39 14.75 12.95
C LEU A 113 -5.23 15.13 11.99
N PRO A 114 -4.18 15.87 12.42
CA PRO A 114 -2.98 16.05 11.62
C PRO A 114 -2.22 14.75 11.30
N GLU A 115 -2.21 13.78 12.21
CA GLU A 115 -1.62 12.45 11.95
C GLU A 115 -2.41 11.71 10.90
N LEU A 116 -3.74 11.69 11.02
CA LEU A 116 -4.63 11.08 10.03
C LEU A 116 -4.41 11.69 8.64
N ASP A 117 -4.33 13.02 8.52
CA ASP A 117 -4.03 13.71 7.28
C ASP A 117 -2.67 13.31 6.68
N ALA A 118 -1.62 13.23 7.50
CA ALA A 118 -0.31 12.78 7.04
C ALA A 118 -0.35 11.37 6.44
N ARG A 119 -1.14 10.46 7.03
CA ARG A 119 -1.34 9.10 6.54
C ARG A 119 -2.19 9.05 5.28
N ILE A 120 -3.28 9.83 5.22
CA ILE A 120 -4.09 9.99 4.00
C ILE A 120 -3.20 10.43 2.84
N ARG A 121 -2.40 11.49 3.03
CA ARG A 121 -1.44 11.94 2.00
C ARG A 121 -0.44 10.86 1.60
N ALA A 122 0.07 10.08 2.57
CA ALA A 122 1.01 9.01 2.27
C ALA A 122 0.37 7.90 1.43
N VAL A 123 -0.87 7.54 1.72
CA VAL A 123 -1.62 6.51 0.97
C VAL A 123 -2.02 7.03 -0.41
N LEU A 124 -2.58 8.25 -0.51
CA LEU A 124 -2.98 8.87 -1.78
C LEU A 124 -1.79 9.10 -2.72
N ARG A 125 -0.61 9.48 -2.17
CA ARG A 125 0.62 9.62 -2.97
C ARG A 125 1.04 8.30 -3.62
N ARG A 126 0.73 7.15 -3.02
CA ARG A 126 0.95 5.83 -3.64
C ARG A 126 0.00 5.58 -4.81
N GLY A 127 -1.14 6.28 -4.86
CA GLY A 127 -2.16 6.18 -5.92
C GLY A 127 -2.07 7.23 -7.03
N GLN A 128 -1.26 8.30 -6.87
CA GLN A 128 -1.15 9.35 -7.89
C GLN A 128 -0.04 9.05 -8.91
N PRO A 129 -0.33 9.16 -10.22
CA PRO A 129 0.71 9.21 -11.22
C PRO A 129 1.40 10.59 -11.16
N THR A 130 2.48 10.69 -10.40
CA THR A 130 3.42 11.79 -10.64
C THR A 130 4.00 11.60 -12.04
N GLN A 131 3.65 12.48 -12.97
CA GLN A 131 4.26 12.54 -14.30
C GLN A 131 5.78 12.52 -14.12
N SER A 132 6.41 11.51 -14.71
CA SER A 132 7.84 11.26 -14.93
C SER A 132 8.64 10.35 -13.98
N THR A 133 8.10 9.84 -12.84
CA THR A 133 8.89 8.92 -11.99
C THR A 133 8.19 7.63 -11.58
N ASN A 134 7.01 7.35 -12.13
CA ASN A 134 6.21 6.19 -11.70
C ASN A 134 6.47 4.91 -12.52
N GLN A 135 7.19 5.03 -13.63
CA GLN A 135 7.70 3.88 -14.39
C GLN A 135 9.20 3.73 -14.15
N ILE A 136 9.57 2.55 -13.72
CA ILE A 136 10.96 2.12 -13.67
C ILE A 136 11.17 1.25 -14.91
N GLU A 137 12.08 1.65 -15.79
CA GLU A 137 12.39 0.92 -16.99
C GLU A 137 13.87 0.53 -17.00
N HIS A 138 14.13 -0.77 -17.07
CA HIS A 138 15.46 -1.33 -17.10
C HIS A 138 15.52 -2.53 -18.03
N ASP A 139 16.22 -2.38 -19.14
CA ASP A 139 16.57 -3.47 -20.06
C ASP A 139 15.39 -4.40 -20.42
N GLY A 140 14.26 -3.80 -20.84
CA GLY A 140 13.04 -4.49 -21.20
C GLY A 140 12.10 -4.87 -20.07
N LEU A 141 12.49 -4.65 -18.81
CA LEU A 141 11.60 -4.70 -17.66
C LEU A 141 10.98 -3.32 -17.44
N VAL A 142 9.65 -3.24 -17.42
CA VAL A 142 8.89 -2.03 -17.12
C VAL A 142 8.03 -2.28 -15.89
N ILE A 143 8.23 -1.46 -14.85
CA ILE A 143 7.44 -1.52 -13.62
C ILE A 143 6.63 -0.24 -13.52
N ASP A 144 5.34 -0.33 -13.72
CA ASP A 144 4.40 0.77 -13.52
C ASP A 144 3.86 0.71 -12.09
N ARG A 145 4.39 1.60 -11.25
CA ARG A 145 4.01 1.68 -9.82
C ARG A 145 2.59 2.17 -9.61
N ALA A 146 2.09 3.03 -10.51
CA ALA A 146 0.73 3.56 -10.40
C ALA A 146 -0.30 2.51 -10.80
N ALA A 147 -0.04 1.78 -11.89
CA ALA A 147 -0.94 0.74 -12.37
C ALA A 147 -0.73 -0.62 -11.68
N HIS A 148 0.23 -0.74 -10.73
CA HIS A 148 0.68 -2.03 -10.16
C HIS A 148 0.91 -3.09 -11.24
N ARG A 149 1.57 -2.71 -12.33
CA ARG A 149 1.79 -3.55 -13.50
C ARG A 149 3.27 -3.76 -13.77
N VAL A 150 3.62 -4.97 -14.13
CA VAL A 150 4.97 -5.33 -14.58
C VAL A 150 4.90 -5.90 -15.98
N MET A 151 5.82 -5.49 -16.83
CA MET A 151 5.97 -6.01 -18.18
C MET A 151 7.43 -6.40 -18.42
N VAL A 152 7.65 -7.52 -19.07
CA VAL A 152 8.97 -7.98 -19.52
C VAL A 152 8.91 -8.14 -21.04
N SER A 153 9.73 -7.39 -21.76
CA SER A 153 9.77 -7.38 -23.23
C SER A 153 8.37 -7.20 -23.86
N GLY A 154 7.53 -6.35 -23.25
CA GLY A 154 6.18 -6.07 -23.73
C GLY A 154 5.11 -7.08 -23.27
N THR A 155 5.48 -8.16 -22.58
CA THR A 155 4.53 -9.14 -22.02
C THR A 155 4.21 -8.81 -20.57
N ALA A 156 2.92 -8.76 -20.23
CA ALA A 156 2.48 -8.51 -18.84
C ALA A 156 2.78 -9.73 -17.96
N ILE A 157 3.35 -9.47 -16.78
CA ILE A 157 3.68 -10.48 -15.78
C ILE A 157 2.79 -10.30 -14.56
N GLU A 158 2.06 -11.36 -14.18
CA GLU A 158 1.22 -11.34 -12.98
C GLU A 158 2.04 -11.58 -11.71
N LEU A 159 2.11 -10.57 -10.87
CA LEU A 159 2.75 -10.62 -9.56
C LEU A 159 1.70 -10.52 -8.44
N THR A 160 1.98 -11.21 -7.34
CA THR A 160 1.24 -10.95 -6.10
C THR A 160 1.63 -9.57 -5.55
N PRO A 161 0.81 -8.92 -4.68
CA PRO A 161 1.13 -7.61 -4.13
C PRO A 161 2.53 -7.55 -3.50
N LYS A 162 2.93 -8.57 -2.73
CA LYS A 162 4.25 -8.60 -2.08
C LYS A 162 5.42 -8.87 -3.04
N GLU A 163 5.19 -9.63 -4.09
CA GLU A 163 6.18 -9.78 -5.16
C GLU A 163 6.37 -8.45 -5.90
N PHE A 164 5.28 -7.72 -6.16
CA PHE A 164 5.33 -6.41 -6.78
C PHE A 164 6.08 -5.40 -5.89
N ASP A 165 5.72 -5.30 -4.59
CA ASP A 165 6.35 -4.40 -3.63
C ASP A 165 7.85 -4.64 -3.53
N LEU A 166 8.26 -5.91 -3.43
CA LEU A 166 9.67 -6.31 -3.35
C LEU A 166 10.45 -5.94 -4.61
N LEU A 167 9.89 -6.23 -5.78
CA LEU A 167 10.49 -5.88 -7.08
C LEU A 167 10.61 -4.36 -7.23
N ALA A 168 9.54 -3.63 -6.96
CA ALA A 168 9.49 -2.17 -7.09
C ALA A 168 10.44 -1.46 -6.10
N PHE A 169 10.61 -2.02 -4.90
CA PHE A 169 11.56 -1.51 -3.91
C PHE A 169 12.99 -1.68 -4.38
N LEU A 170 13.38 -2.88 -4.79
CA LEU A 170 14.74 -3.18 -5.27
C LEU A 170 15.08 -2.41 -6.55
N ALA A 171 14.15 -2.34 -7.51
CA ALA A 171 14.37 -1.65 -8.78
C ALA A 171 14.43 -0.12 -8.65
N ALA A 172 13.91 0.45 -7.56
CA ALA A 172 14.00 1.89 -7.29
C ALA A 172 15.42 2.35 -6.92
N THR A 173 16.26 1.43 -6.48
CA THR A 173 17.65 1.69 -6.04
C THR A 173 18.59 0.66 -6.66
N PRO A 174 18.82 0.73 -7.99
CA PRO A 174 19.70 -0.21 -8.68
C PRO A 174 21.08 -0.24 -8.05
N ASP A 175 21.68 -1.43 -8.06
CA ASP A 175 23.02 -1.76 -7.55
C ASP A 175 23.20 -1.61 -6.03
N GLN A 176 22.19 -1.14 -5.31
CA GLN A 176 22.20 -1.17 -3.85
C GLN A 176 21.92 -2.58 -3.34
N VAL A 177 22.77 -3.06 -2.42
CA VAL A 177 22.59 -4.35 -1.74
C VAL A 177 21.77 -4.15 -0.48
N PHE A 178 20.74 -4.98 -0.31
CA PHE A 178 19.90 -5.02 0.89
C PHE A 178 20.01 -6.38 1.56
N THR A 179 20.12 -6.38 2.86
CA THR A 179 20.03 -7.61 3.67
C THR A 179 18.59 -8.13 3.65
N ARG A 180 18.39 -9.39 4.08
CA ARG A 180 17.05 -9.96 4.18
C ARG A 180 16.20 -9.25 5.24
N GLU A 181 16.84 -8.84 6.31
CA GLU A 181 16.23 -8.10 7.42
C GLU A 181 15.75 -6.73 6.96
N GLU A 182 16.58 -5.96 6.24
CA GLU A 182 16.18 -4.67 5.67
C GLU A 182 15.02 -4.83 4.69
N LEU A 183 15.03 -5.85 3.83
CA LEU A 183 13.94 -6.12 2.91
C LEU A 183 12.64 -6.50 3.63
N LEU A 184 12.71 -7.27 4.72
CA LEU A 184 11.55 -7.56 5.56
C LEU A 184 10.98 -6.29 6.18
N GLU A 185 11.81 -5.43 6.72
CA GLU A 185 11.39 -4.17 7.32
C GLU A 185 10.72 -3.26 6.29
N HIS A 186 11.37 -3.04 5.14
CA HIS A 186 10.88 -2.10 4.13
C HIS A 186 9.65 -2.57 3.36
N VAL A 187 9.55 -3.87 3.07
CA VAL A 187 8.49 -4.41 2.21
C VAL A 187 7.32 -4.98 3.02
N TRP A 188 7.60 -5.56 4.20
CA TRP A 188 6.56 -6.15 5.05
C TRP A 188 6.23 -5.33 6.29
N GLY A 189 7.05 -4.31 6.63
CA GLY A 189 6.80 -3.42 7.76
C GLY A 189 6.94 -4.09 9.13
N SER A 190 7.62 -5.22 9.21
CA SER A 190 7.74 -6.00 10.44
C SER A 190 9.09 -5.82 11.10
N THR A 191 9.06 -5.60 12.41
CA THR A 191 10.23 -5.77 13.27
C THR A 191 10.58 -7.26 13.41
N GLN A 192 11.85 -7.56 13.59
CA GLN A 192 12.53 -8.87 13.50
C GLN A 192 11.90 -10.06 14.27
N GLU A 193 10.90 -9.85 15.13
CA GLU A 193 10.41 -10.91 16.03
C GLU A 193 9.45 -11.92 15.40
N TRP A 194 8.86 -11.64 14.20
CA TRP A 194 7.73 -12.43 13.68
C TRP A 194 7.81 -12.90 12.24
N GLN A 195 8.89 -12.61 11.50
CA GLN A 195 9.04 -13.10 10.12
C GLN A 195 10.41 -13.70 9.86
N ASP A 196 10.39 -14.91 9.30
CA ASP A 196 11.59 -15.63 8.88
C ASP A 196 12.22 -14.95 7.64
N PRO A 197 13.52 -14.62 7.67
CA PRO A 197 14.27 -14.16 6.50
C PRO A 197 14.16 -15.08 5.26
N ALA A 198 13.80 -16.36 5.46
CA ALA A 198 13.46 -17.29 4.39
C ALA A 198 12.28 -16.81 3.53
N THR A 199 11.37 -15.95 4.07
CA THR A 199 10.27 -15.35 3.34
C THR A 199 10.77 -14.52 2.16
N VAL A 200 11.79 -13.69 2.35
CA VAL A 200 12.42 -12.90 1.28
C VAL A 200 13.02 -13.82 0.22
N THR A 201 13.74 -14.85 0.65
CA THR A 201 14.38 -15.82 -0.25
C THR A 201 13.36 -16.49 -1.17
N GLU A 202 12.22 -16.89 -0.64
CA GLU A 202 11.16 -17.52 -1.43
C GLU A 202 10.50 -16.54 -2.41
N HIS A 203 10.26 -15.28 -2.00
CA HIS A 203 9.71 -14.26 -2.91
C HIS A 203 10.70 -13.91 -4.03
N ILE A 204 12.00 -13.80 -3.75
CA ILE A 204 13.04 -13.62 -4.79
C ILE A 204 13.05 -14.81 -5.76
N ARG A 205 12.96 -16.04 -5.25
CA ARG A 205 12.89 -17.25 -6.09
C ARG A 205 11.67 -17.22 -7.03
N ARG A 206 10.50 -16.84 -6.50
CA ARG A 206 9.26 -16.73 -7.30
C ARG A 206 9.33 -15.61 -8.34
N LEU A 207 9.88 -14.47 -7.96
CA LEU A 207 10.11 -13.36 -8.87
C LEU A 207 10.99 -13.78 -10.04
N ARG A 208 12.13 -14.44 -9.80
CA ARG A 208 13.01 -14.95 -10.85
C ARG A 208 12.29 -15.89 -11.81
N LEU A 209 11.52 -16.84 -11.29
CA LEU A 209 10.74 -17.77 -12.11
C LEU A 209 9.71 -17.07 -13.00
N LYS A 210 9.17 -15.93 -12.57
CA LYS A 210 8.19 -15.17 -13.35
C LYS A 210 8.81 -14.20 -14.34
N LEU A 211 9.91 -13.56 -13.94
CA LEU A 211 10.59 -12.54 -14.75
C LEU A 211 11.62 -13.12 -15.72
N GLU A 212 12.31 -14.20 -15.32
CA GLU A 212 13.49 -14.76 -15.96
C GLU A 212 13.43 -16.31 -16.04
N PRO A 213 12.38 -16.91 -16.59
CA PRO A 213 12.16 -18.37 -16.49
C PRO A 213 13.21 -19.22 -17.21
N GLU A 214 13.88 -18.67 -18.22
CA GLU A 214 14.81 -19.41 -19.09
C GLU A 214 16.28 -19.05 -18.84
N GLU A 215 16.59 -18.12 -17.93
CA GLU A 215 17.97 -17.66 -17.71
C GLU A 215 18.70 -18.51 -16.67
N SER A 216 19.83 -19.07 -17.04
CA SER A 216 20.74 -19.78 -16.14
C SER A 216 21.41 -18.85 -15.11
N SER A 217 21.42 -17.54 -15.38
CA SER A 217 21.96 -16.48 -14.54
C SER A 217 20.92 -15.36 -14.41
N PRO A 218 20.62 -14.86 -13.21
CA PRO A 218 19.61 -13.82 -13.05
C PRO A 218 20.07 -12.52 -13.71
N ARG A 219 19.16 -11.92 -14.49
CA ARG A 219 19.41 -10.69 -15.25
C ARG A 219 19.24 -9.44 -14.36
N TRP A 220 18.20 -9.42 -13.53
CA TRP A 220 17.86 -8.26 -12.72
C TRP A 220 18.04 -8.49 -11.21
N LEU A 221 17.66 -9.66 -10.71
CA LEU A 221 17.66 -9.94 -9.27
C LEU A 221 18.87 -10.80 -8.88
N HIS A 222 19.91 -10.18 -8.34
CA HIS A 222 21.17 -10.85 -7.98
C HIS A 222 21.24 -11.20 -6.51
N THR A 223 21.85 -12.36 -6.19
CA THR A 223 22.18 -12.75 -4.83
C THR A 223 23.61 -12.32 -4.51
N VAL A 224 23.75 -11.48 -3.49
CA VAL A 224 25.07 -11.15 -2.93
C VAL A 224 25.33 -12.13 -1.78
N ARG A 225 26.21 -13.11 -2.03
CA ARG A 225 26.48 -14.21 -1.07
C ARG A 225 26.88 -13.68 0.29
N GLY A 226 26.23 -14.22 1.34
CA GLY A 226 26.50 -13.84 2.72
C GLY A 226 25.89 -12.50 3.17
N ILE A 227 25.28 -11.71 2.23
CA ILE A 227 24.70 -10.41 2.53
C ILE A 227 23.20 -10.42 2.26
N GLY A 228 22.77 -10.49 0.99
CA GLY A 228 21.37 -10.35 0.65
C GLY A 228 21.12 -10.32 -0.85
N TYR A 229 20.34 -9.31 -1.31
CA TYR A 229 19.91 -9.18 -2.69
C TYR A 229 20.10 -7.77 -3.22
N ARG A 230 20.30 -7.65 -4.53
CA ARG A 230 20.31 -6.37 -5.25
C ARG A 230 19.54 -6.52 -6.56
N PHE A 231 19.05 -5.41 -7.07
CA PHE A 231 18.61 -5.28 -8.45
C PHE A 231 19.74 -4.67 -9.25
N SER A 232 20.10 -5.25 -10.39
CA SER A 232 21.16 -4.74 -11.27
C SER A 232 20.62 -4.37 -12.64
N VAL A 233 21.20 -3.32 -13.24
CA VAL A 233 20.87 -2.81 -14.57
C VAL A 233 22.04 -3.09 -15.49
N GLY A 234 21.92 -4.16 -16.28
CA GLY A 234 22.98 -4.59 -17.21
C GLY A 234 23.72 -5.83 -16.71
N ALA A 235 24.30 -6.58 -17.63
CA ALA A 235 25.14 -7.72 -17.30
C ALA A 235 26.38 -7.25 -16.50
N ASP A 236 26.58 -7.79 -15.31
CA ASP A 236 27.88 -7.73 -14.65
C ASP A 236 28.89 -8.44 -15.59
N ASP A 237 29.84 -7.70 -16.15
CA ASP A 237 31.02 -8.24 -16.82
C ASP A 237 31.89 -9.01 -15.85
#